data_85891d7cea8660aa3e75b22936ed2645
#
_entry.id   85891d7cea8660aa3e75b22936ed2645
#
_cell.length_a   1.000
_cell.length_b   1.000
_cell.length_c   1.000
_cell.angle_alpha   90.00
_cell.angle_beta   90.00
_cell.angle_gamma   90.00
#
_symmetry.space_group_name_H-M   'P 1'
#
loop_
_entity.id
_entity.type
_entity.pdbx_description
1 polymer ?
#
loop_
_entity_poly.entity_id
_entity_poly.type
_entity_poly.pdbx_seq_one_letter_code
_entity_poly.pdbx_strand_id
1 'polypeptide(L)'
;MGGGSWQASPEGDIGRTDINLESTLNLDEENNQFVFVAIEHPIPLLPNIRVQHSEMEWNGDALVAAGTNLNGNPFVSTEQVAVSLDLTHTDATLYYEILDNVVDLDLGITARSFDGEASLIGATQQEAIDLDAIGPLLYGRVGVDIPLTGLSAHVLANWINVDEFRLIDWAAEIMYEFDLLPALDAGLILGYRSMLVELDELDDLQADASFEGYYFALQLRF
;
A
#
# COMPACT_ATOMS: atom_id res chain seq x y z
N MET A 1 -4.54 -11.00 14.49
CA MET A 1 -3.52 -9.94 14.35
C MET A 1 -2.30 -10.46 13.65
N GLY A 2 -1.56 -9.60 12.97
CA GLY A 2 -0.36 -10.03 12.25
C GLY A 2 0.49 -8.85 11.81
N GLY A 3 1.56 -9.17 11.09
CA GLY A 3 2.44 -8.19 10.50
C GLY A 3 3.47 -8.85 9.59
N GLY A 4 4.06 -8.05 8.73
CA GLY A 4 4.98 -8.57 7.73
C GLY A 4 5.85 -7.49 7.12
N SER A 5 6.63 -7.92 6.14
CA SER A 5 7.48 -7.06 5.33
C SER A 5 7.15 -7.25 3.86
N TRP A 6 6.98 -6.15 3.16
CA TRP A 6 6.72 -6.07 1.74
C TRP A 6 7.93 -5.47 1.04
N GLN A 7 8.54 -6.22 0.16
CA GLN A 7 9.66 -5.81 -0.66
C GLN A 7 9.10 -5.19 -1.94
N ALA A 8 9.02 -3.86 -1.97
CA ALA A 8 8.31 -3.12 -3.00
C ALA A 8 9.25 -2.29 -3.87
N SER A 9 9.12 -2.44 -5.19
CA SER A 9 9.79 -1.64 -6.19
C SER A 9 8.86 -0.53 -6.67
N PRO A 10 9.30 0.75 -6.63
CA PRO A 10 8.55 1.86 -7.18
C PRO A 10 8.80 1.99 -8.69
N GLU A 11 7.74 2.15 -9.47
CA GLU A 11 7.79 2.41 -10.92
C GLU A 11 6.86 3.57 -11.28
N GLY A 12 7.12 4.23 -12.42
CA GLY A 12 6.26 5.29 -12.94
C GLY A 12 6.78 6.69 -12.71
N ASP A 13 5.92 7.69 -12.79
CA ASP A 13 6.28 9.10 -12.84
C ASP A 13 5.47 9.92 -11.83
N ILE A 14 6.10 10.96 -11.25
CA ILE A 14 5.46 11.91 -10.33
C ILE A 14 5.83 13.36 -10.65
N GLY A 15 5.03 14.31 -10.17
CA GLY A 15 5.31 15.74 -10.27
C GLY A 15 4.85 16.38 -11.58
N ARG A 16 5.09 17.67 -11.71
CA ARG A 16 4.63 18.48 -12.87
C ARG A 16 5.44 18.25 -14.15
N THR A 17 6.57 17.57 -14.09
CA THR A 17 7.47 17.30 -15.24
C THR A 17 7.73 15.83 -15.47
N ASP A 18 6.80 14.95 -15.09
CA ASP A 18 6.92 13.50 -15.23
C ASP A 18 8.29 12.99 -14.77
N ILE A 19 8.55 13.12 -13.46
CA ILE A 19 9.82 12.73 -12.86
C ILE A 19 9.76 11.23 -12.59
N ASN A 20 10.51 10.43 -13.34
CA ASN A 20 10.51 8.98 -13.22
C ASN A 20 11.18 8.51 -11.92
N LEU A 21 10.46 7.65 -11.17
CA LEU A 21 10.86 7.17 -9.85
C LEU A 21 12.14 6.34 -9.89
N GLU A 22 12.26 5.41 -10.83
CA GLU A 22 13.41 4.52 -10.94
C GLU A 22 14.60 5.20 -11.64
N SER A 23 14.40 5.68 -12.89
CA SER A 23 15.50 6.13 -13.75
C SER A 23 15.99 7.54 -13.45
N THR A 24 15.13 8.43 -12.92
CA THR A 24 15.48 9.82 -12.60
C THR A 24 15.78 9.99 -11.11
N LEU A 25 14.95 9.43 -10.24
CA LEU A 25 15.09 9.57 -8.79
C LEU A 25 15.94 8.46 -8.15
N ASN A 26 16.30 7.42 -8.90
CA ASN A 26 17.06 6.25 -8.43
C ASN A 26 16.44 5.62 -7.17
N LEU A 27 15.13 5.52 -7.12
CA LEU A 27 14.45 4.79 -6.06
C LEU A 27 14.50 3.30 -6.38
N ASP A 28 15.17 2.56 -5.54
CA ASP A 28 15.30 1.11 -5.64
C ASP A 28 14.23 0.40 -4.79
N GLU A 29 14.18 -0.91 -4.92
CA GLU A 29 13.35 -1.79 -4.11
C GLU A 29 13.68 -1.65 -2.62
N GLU A 30 12.66 -1.42 -1.79
CA GLU A 30 12.79 -1.27 -0.34
C GLU A 30 11.88 -2.23 0.43
N ASN A 31 12.30 -2.55 1.67
CA ASN A 31 11.55 -3.40 2.58
C ASN A 31 10.64 -2.56 3.48
N ASN A 32 9.38 -2.50 3.15
CA ASN A 32 8.35 -1.78 3.88
C ASN A 32 7.66 -2.70 4.90
N GLN A 33 7.29 -2.17 6.04
CA GLN A 33 6.68 -2.93 7.14
C GLN A 33 5.19 -2.68 7.20
N PHE A 34 4.43 -3.69 7.63
CA PHE A 34 3.02 -3.50 7.96
C PHE A 34 2.59 -4.35 9.15
N VAL A 35 1.61 -3.85 9.88
CA VAL A 35 0.97 -4.56 10.98
C VAL A 35 -0.54 -4.44 10.87
N PHE A 36 -1.28 -5.46 11.29
CA PHE A 36 -2.73 -5.42 11.28
C PHE A 36 -3.36 -6.11 12.48
N VAL A 37 -4.56 -5.67 12.82
CA VAL A 37 -5.46 -6.32 13.78
C VAL A 37 -6.83 -6.44 13.12
N ALA A 38 -7.44 -7.61 13.21
CA ALA A 38 -8.82 -7.83 12.80
C ALA A 38 -9.62 -8.36 14.00
N ILE A 39 -10.88 -7.92 14.10
CA ILE A 39 -11.85 -8.38 15.07
C ILE A 39 -13.07 -8.87 14.30
N GLU A 40 -13.27 -10.18 14.35
CA GLU A 40 -14.43 -10.87 13.75
C GLU A 40 -15.37 -11.28 14.86
N HIS A 41 -16.67 -11.20 14.61
CA HIS A 41 -17.67 -11.52 15.62
C HIS A 41 -18.96 -12.12 14.99
N PRO A 42 -19.65 -13.00 15.71
CA PRO A 42 -20.84 -13.69 15.20
C PRO A 42 -22.12 -12.86 15.30
N ILE A 43 -22.08 -11.56 15.57
CA ILE A 43 -23.28 -10.73 15.75
C ILE A 43 -23.78 -10.28 14.37
N PRO A 44 -24.96 -10.73 13.92
CA PRO A 44 -25.49 -10.31 12.62
C PRO A 44 -25.70 -8.80 12.55
N LEU A 45 -25.53 -8.22 11.37
CA LEU A 45 -25.70 -6.80 11.05
C LEU A 45 -24.61 -5.85 11.57
N LEU A 46 -23.70 -6.30 12.43
CA LEU A 46 -22.50 -5.53 12.72
C LEU A 46 -21.37 -5.96 11.77
N PRO A 47 -20.64 -5.02 11.15
CA PRO A 47 -19.51 -5.36 10.34
C PRO A 47 -18.31 -5.80 11.20
N ASN A 48 -17.50 -6.71 10.69
CA ASN A 48 -16.17 -6.98 11.21
C ASN A 48 -15.26 -5.77 10.98
N ILE A 49 -14.19 -5.67 11.76
CA ILE A 49 -13.27 -4.52 11.73
C ILE A 49 -11.86 -5.03 11.51
N ARG A 50 -11.14 -4.45 10.55
CA ARG A 50 -9.69 -4.60 10.37
C ARG A 50 -9.03 -3.24 10.37
N VAL A 51 -7.94 -3.09 11.12
CA VAL A 51 -7.07 -1.92 11.08
C VAL A 51 -5.69 -2.39 10.67
N GLN A 52 -5.11 -1.74 9.67
CA GLN A 52 -3.77 -2.01 9.18
C GLN A 52 -2.99 -0.70 9.08
N HIS A 53 -1.76 -0.71 9.57
CA HIS A 53 -0.78 0.35 9.36
C HIS A 53 0.34 -0.18 8.48
N SER A 54 0.69 0.57 7.43
CA SER A 54 1.74 0.23 6.48
C SER A 54 2.72 1.40 6.42
N GLU A 55 3.97 1.16 6.83
CA GLU A 55 5.09 2.05 6.58
C GLU A 55 5.53 1.84 5.12
N MET A 56 5.62 2.90 4.34
CA MET A 56 6.00 2.84 2.93
C MET A 56 6.93 4.00 2.59
N GLU A 57 8.22 3.74 2.70
CA GLU A 57 9.26 4.75 2.48
C GLU A 57 10.30 4.27 1.47
N TRP A 58 10.68 5.15 0.55
CA TRP A 58 11.78 4.99 -0.38
C TRP A 58 12.71 6.20 -0.31
N ASN A 59 14.02 5.93 -0.26
CA ASN A 59 15.03 6.97 -0.20
C ASN A 59 16.09 6.74 -1.28
N GLY A 60 16.57 7.82 -1.88
CA GLY A 60 17.58 7.76 -2.94
C GLY A 60 18.38 9.05 -3.06
N ASP A 61 19.38 9.00 -3.94
CA ASP A 61 20.16 10.16 -4.34
C ASP A 61 20.11 10.28 -5.88
N ALA A 62 19.71 11.44 -6.38
CA ALA A 62 19.49 11.67 -7.80
C ALA A 62 20.21 12.92 -8.30
N LEU A 63 20.52 12.95 -9.60
CA LEU A 63 20.97 14.16 -10.30
C LEU A 63 19.78 14.69 -11.09
N VAL A 64 19.11 15.72 -10.57
CA VAL A 64 17.97 16.35 -11.25
C VAL A 64 18.43 17.46 -12.17
N ALA A 65 17.84 17.55 -13.35
CA ALA A 65 18.16 18.57 -14.33
C ALA A 65 17.52 19.92 -13.98
N ALA A 66 18.07 21.02 -14.51
CA ALA A 66 17.39 22.31 -14.48
C ALA A 66 16.02 22.19 -15.18
N GLY A 67 14.97 22.71 -14.55
CA GLY A 67 13.57 22.61 -15.00
C GLY A 67 12.79 21.47 -14.41
N THR A 68 13.41 20.51 -13.71
CA THR A 68 12.68 19.50 -12.92
C THR A 68 11.79 20.20 -11.91
N ASN A 69 10.52 19.79 -11.85
CA ASN A 69 9.48 20.48 -11.09
C ASN A 69 8.57 19.47 -10.41
N LEU A 70 8.65 19.38 -9.11
CA LEU A 70 7.80 18.51 -8.30
C LEU A 70 6.49 19.22 -7.95
N ASN A 71 6.56 20.44 -7.40
CA ASN A 71 5.39 21.14 -6.84
C ASN A 71 5.25 22.62 -7.26
N GLY A 72 5.79 23.02 -8.38
CA GLY A 72 5.62 24.39 -8.92
C GLY A 72 6.84 25.30 -8.80
N ASN A 73 7.95 24.84 -8.18
CA ASN A 73 9.18 25.59 -8.06
C ASN A 73 10.34 24.88 -8.77
N PRO A 74 10.45 25.00 -10.13
CA PRO A 74 11.41 24.22 -10.89
C PRO A 74 12.85 24.48 -10.46
N PHE A 75 13.67 23.44 -10.43
CA PHE A 75 15.11 23.54 -10.19
C PHE A 75 15.76 24.46 -11.22
N VAL A 76 16.48 25.48 -10.75
CA VAL A 76 17.12 26.48 -11.62
C VAL A 76 18.43 26.00 -12.25
N SER A 77 19.03 24.96 -11.69
CA SER A 77 20.27 24.34 -12.17
C SER A 77 20.24 22.83 -11.95
N THR A 78 21.05 22.11 -12.73
CA THR A 78 21.28 20.69 -12.49
C THR A 78 22.07 20.51 -11.20
N GLU A 79 21.51 19.74 -10.24
CA GLU A 79 22.18 19.48 -8.97
C GLU A 79 21.86 18.08 -8.41
N GLN A 80 22.71 17.61 -7.51
CA GLN A 80 22.49 16.40 -6.74
C GLN A 80 21.45 16.67 -5.64
N VAL A 81 20.46 15.81 -5.52
CA VAL A 81 19.40 15.88 -4.50
C VAL A 81 19.32 14.58 -3.71
N ALA A 82 19.02 14.68 -2.44
CA ALA A 82 18.47 13.57 -1.68
C ALA A 82 16.96 13.47 -1.99
N VAL A 83 16.50 12.26 -2.24
CA VAL A 83 15.11 11.94 -2.58
C VAL A 83 14.49 11.18 -1.44
N SER A 84 13.29 11.56 -1.05
CA SER A 84 12.43 10.79 -0.14
C SER A 84 11.03 10.73 -0.69
N LEU A 85 10.44 9.54 -0.71
CA LEU A 85 9.05 9.29 -1.02
C LEU A 85 8.44 8.47 0.11
N ASP A 86 7.53 9.06 0.86
CA ASP A 86 6.79 8.43 1.94
C ASP A 86 5.30 8.34 1.56
N LEU A 87 4.75 7.13 1.56
CA LEU A 87 3.34 6.80 1.32
C LEU A 87 2.76 6.01 2.50
N THR A 88 3.29 6.23 3.68
CA THR A 88 2.80 5.63 4.92
C THR A 88 1.31 5.90 5.10
N HIS A 89 0.56 4.85 5.41
CA HIS A 89 -0.88 4.96 5.53
C HIS A 89 -1.48 4.02 6.58
N THR A 90 -2.65 4.40 7.06
CA THR A 90 -3.47 3.58 7.94
C THR A 90 -4.83 3.31 7.31
N ASP A 91 -5.20 2.04 7.25
CA ASP A 91 -6.48 1.54 6.75
C ASP A 91 -7.37 1.14 7.92
N ALA A 92 -8.61 1.62 7.92
CA ALA A 92 -9.69 1.14 8.80
C ALA A 92 -10.79 0.53 7.92
N THR A 93 -10.91 -0.79 7.92
CA THR A 93 -11.84 -1.54 7.07
C THR A 93 -13.00 -2.07 7.88
N LEU A 94 -14.22 -1.81 7.42
CA LEU A 94 -15.45 -2.44 7.89
C LEU A 94 -15.96 -3.40 6.82
N TYR A 95 -16.15 -4.68 7.14
CA TYR A 95 -16.52 -5.70 6.16
C TYR A 95 -17.52 -6.72 6.71
N TYR A 96 -18.21 -7.37 5.79
CA TYR A 96 -19.09 -8.51 6.07
C TYR A 96 -18.56 -9.75 5.36
N GLU A 97 -18.52 -10.85 6.07
CA GLU A 97 -18.32 -12.19 5.52
C GLU A 97 -19.61 -12.64 4.84
N ILE A 98 -19.62 -12.61 3.51
CA ILE A 98 -20.77 -13.00 2.68
C ILE A 98 -20.81 -14.52 2.51
N LEU A 99 -19.62 -15.12 2.37
CA LEU A 99 -19.41 -16.55 2.35
C LEU A 99 -18.27 -16.87 3.31
N ASP A 100 -18.46 -17.89 4.13
CA ASP A 100 -17.48 -18.38 5.10
C ASP A 100 -17.60 -19.91 5.17
N ASN A 101 -16.95 -20.59 4.21
CA ASN A 101 -16.90 -22.04 4.12
C ASN A 101 -15.56 -22.47 3.49
N VAL A 102 -15.61 -23.36 2.48
CA VAL A 102 -14.44 -23.70 1.65
C VAL A 102 -14.04 -22.55 0.72
N VAL A 103 -15.00 -21.68 0.44
CA VAL A 103 -14.80 -20.42 -0.30
C VAL A 103 -15.19 -19.27 0.61
N ASP A 104 -14.30 -18.31 0.79
CA ASP A 104 -14.51 -17.09 1.55
C ASP A 104 -14.82 -15.94 0.59
N LEU A 105 -15.75 -15.07 0.98
CA LEU A 105 -16.03 -13.83 0.29
C LEU A 105 -16.37 -12.75 1.31
N ASP A 106 -15.51 -11.75 1.41
CA ASP A 106 -15.72 -10.57 2.22
C ASP A 106 -15.92 -9.35 1.33
N LEU A 107 -16.87 -8.51 1.70
CA LEU A 107 -17.10 -7.22 1.04
C LEU A 107 -17.24 -6.13 2.09
N GLY A 108 -16.65 -4.96 1.80
CA GLY A 108 -16.61 -3.87 2.77
C GLY A 108 -16.19 -2.53 2.21
N ILE A 109 -15.87 -1.63 3.12
CA ILE A 109 -15.36 -0.29 2.84
C ILE A 109 -14.15 -0.06 3.75
N THR A 110 -13.08 0.45 3.16
CA THR A 110 -11.87 0.90 3.87
C THR A 110 -11.84 2.43 3.87
N ALA A 111 -11.57 3.02 5.03
CA ALA A 111 -11.10 4.40 5.11
C ALA A 111 -9.56 4.35 5.18
N ARG A 112 -8.88 4.86 4.15
CA ARG A 112 -7.42 4.98 4.10
C ARG A 112 -7.03 6.41 4.43
N SER A 113 -6.11 6.58 5.38
CA SER A 113 -5.47 7.84 5.73
C SER A 113 -4.01 7.76 5.38
N PHE A 114 -3.56 8.55 4.42
CA PHE A 114 -2.15 8.76 4.12
C PHE A 114 -1.59 9.82 5.07
N ASP A 115 -0.35 9.64 5.52
CA ASP A 115 0.47 10.57 6.31
C ASP A 115 1.88 10.48 5.72
N GLY A 116 2.08 11.18 4.61
CA GLY A 116 3.25 11.02 3.77
C GLY A 116 3.80 12.32 3.18
N GLU A 117 4.97 12.22 2.54
CA GLU A 117 5.65 13.34 1.89
C GLU A 117 6.47 12.84 0.70
N ALA A 118 6.49 13.62 -0.37
CA ALA A 118 7.50 13.48 -1.43
C ALA A 118 8.44 14.69 -1.40
N SER A 119 9.76 14.47 -1.32
CA SER A 119 10.73 15.56 -1.24
C SER A 119 11.99 15.34 -2.07
N LEU A 120 12.51 16.47 -2.61
CA LEU A 120 13.77 16.58 -3.34
C LEU A 120 14.60 17.67 -2.66
N ILE A 121 15.68 17.28 -1.97
CA ILE A 121 16.51 18.20 -1.17
C ILE A 121 17.90 18.32 -1.80
N GLY A 122 18.15 19.42 -2.50
CA GLY A 122 19.42 19.79 -3.05
C GLY A 122 20.21 20.77 -2.17
N ALA A 123 21.42 21.10 -2.61
CA ALA A 123 22.29 22.04 -1.90
C ALA A 123 21.81 23.50 -2.00
N THR A 124 21.13 23.86 -3.09
CA THR A 124 20.71 25.24 -3.38
C THR A 124 19.19 25.39 -3.40
N GLN A 125 18.45 24.32 -3.62
CA GLN A 125 16.99 24.32 -3.72
C GLN A 125 16.43 23.06 -3.10
N GLN A 126 15.21 23.16 -2.58
CA GLN A 126 14.43 22.03 -2.10
C GLN A 126 12.99 22.16 -2.54
N GLU A 127 12.37 21.04 -2.84
CA GLU A 127 10.94 20.91 -3.09
C GLU A 127 10.35 19.78 -2.22
N ALA A 128 9.18 20.00 -1.68
CA ALA A 128 8.43 18.99 -0.93
C ALA A 128 6.93 19.15 -1.18
N ILE A 129 6.21 18.03 -1.13
CA ILE A 129 4.75 17.95 -1.21
C ILE A 129 4.26 17.07 -0.08
N ASP A 130 3.36 17.60 0.73
CA ASP A 130 2.61 16.78 1.70
C ASP A 130 1.61 15.90 0.95
N LEU A 131 1.61 14.61 1.25
CA LEU A 131 0.73 13.60 0.64
C LEU A 131 -0.37 13.16 1.60
N ASP A 132 -0.76 14.05 2.51
CA ASP A 132 -1.80 13.80 3.49
C ASP A 132 -3.17 13.77 2.82
N ALA A 133 -3.83 12.63 2.88
CA ALA A 133 -5.15 12.44 2.31
C ALA A 133 -5.95 11.41 3.10
N ILE A 134 -7.26 11.57 3.14
CA ILE A 134 -8.17 10.55 3.65
C ILE A 134 -9.26 10.28 2.61
N GLY A 135 -9.50 9.00 2.30
CA GLY A 135 -10.51 8.61 1.32
C GLY A 135 -11.12 7.24 1.57
N PRO A 136 -12.36 7.02 1.09
CA PRO A 136 -13.00 5.70 1.13
C PRO A 136 -12.56 4.85 -0.06
N LEU A 137 -12.33 3.55 0.19
CA LEU A 137 -12.04 2.53 -0.82
C LEU A 137 -13.09 1.42 -0.72
N LEU A 138 -13.44 0.81 -1.82
CA LEU A 138 -14.20 -0.44 -1.82
C LEU A 138 -13.24 -1.58 -1.46
N TYR A 139 -13.62 -2.40 -0.48
CA TYR A 139 -12.86 -3.56 -0.05
C TYR A 139 -13.54 -4.85 -0.54
N GLY A 140 -12.72 -5.77 -1.02
CA GLY A 140 -13.12 -7.13 -1.33
C GLY A 140 -12.00 -8.12 -1.03
N ARG A 141 -12.37 -9.30 -0.51
CA ARG A 141 -11.49 -10.45 -0.36
C ARG A 141 -12.22 -11.70 -0.83
N VAL A 142 -11.53 -12.51 -1.60
CA VAL A 142 -11.99 -13.84 -1.98
C VAL A 142 -10.89 -14.85 -1.67
N GLY A 143 -11.29 -15.99 -1.13
CA GLY A 143 -10.36 -17.03 -0.75
C GLY A 143 -10.90 -18.43 -0.98
N VAL A 144 -10.02 -19.41 -0.87
CA VAL A 144 -10.33 -20.82 -0.87
C VAL A 144 -9.45 -21.57 0.12
N ASP A 145 -10.08 -22.32 1.00
CA ASP A 145 -9.40 -23.24 1.92
C ASP A 145 -9.22 -24.61 1.29
N ILE A 146 -8.04 -25.19 1.46
CA ILE A 146 -7.77 -26.55 1.03
C ILE A 146 -8.00 -27.48 2.23
N PRO A 147 -9.13 -28.20 2.29
CA PRO A 147 -9.49 -28.98 3.47
C PRO A 147 -8.41 -29.95 3.90
N LEU A 148 -8.20 -30.09 5.21
CA LEU A 148 -7.27 -31.01 5.86
C LEU A 148 -5.77 -30.70 5.64
N THR A 149 -5.42 -29.58 5.05
CA THR A 149 -4.01 -29.24 4.77
C THR A 149 -3.48 -28.08 5.59
N GLY A 150 -4.38 -27.19 6.09
CA GLY A 150 -4.02 -25.90 6.67
C GLY A 150 -3.60 -24.86 5.64
N LEU A 151 -3.69 -25.19 4.33
CA LEU A 151 -3.38 -24.26 3.26
C LEU A 151 -4.64 -23.52 2.78
N SER A 152 -4.49 -22.23 2.55
CA SER A 152 -5.49 -21.39 1.87
C SER A 152 -4.84 -20.45 0.88
N ALA A 153 -5.62 -19.96 -0.07
CA ALA A 153 -5.21 -18.95 -1.03
C ALA A 153 -6.25 -17.85 -1.10
N HIS A 154 -5.80 -16.58 -1.09
CA HIS A 154 -6.67 -15.42 -1.06
C HIS A 154 -6.22 -14.39 -2.08
N VAL A 155 -7.19 -13.61 -2.56
CA VAL A 155 -6.96 -12.34 -3.25
C VAL A 155 -7.77 -11.29 -2.52
N LEU A 156 -7.12 -10.18 -2.17
CA LEU A 156 -7.76 -9.04 -1.53
C LEU A 156 -7.48 -7.77 -2.34
N ALA A 157 -8.41 -6.83 -2.32
CA ALA A 157 -8.26 -5.58 -3.02
C ALA A 157 -8.97 -4.42 -2.31
N ASN A 158 -8.35 -3.25 -2.37
CA ASN A 158 -8.95 -1.96 -2.09
C ASN A 158 -8.95 -1.14 -3.38
N TRP A 159 -10.07 -0.52 -3.72
CA TRP A 159 -10.23 0.17 -4.99
C TRP A 159 -11.08 1.42 -4.86
N ILE A 160 -10.61 2.51 -5.50
CA ILE A 160 -11.40 3.70 -5.80
C ILE A 160 -11.05 4.23 -7.19
N ASN A 161 -12.03 4.80 -7.86
CA ASN A 161 -11.86 5.54 -9.10
C ASN A 161 -12.91 6.65 -9.13
N VAL A 162 -12.51 7.89 -8.85
CA VAL A 162 -13.39 9.06 -8.76
C VAL A 162 -12.67 10.25 -9.37
N ASP A 163 -13.30 10.84 -10.40
CA ASP A 163 -12.79 12.00 -11.12
C ASP A 163 -11.34 11.81 -11.60
N GLU A 164 -10.41 12.56 -11.05
CA GLU A 164 -8.99 12.62 -11.41
C GLU A 164 -8.12 11.71 -10.51
N PHE A 165 -8.72 10.94 -9.59
CA PHE A 165 -8.01 10.06 -8.65
C PHE A 165 -8.41 8.60 -8.81
N ARG A 166 -7.41 7.74 -9.00
CA ARG A 166 -7.57 6.29 -9.01
C ARG A 166 -6.53 5.63 -8.11
N LEU A 167 -6.99 4.75 -7.25
CA LEU A 167 -6.13 3.90 -6.45
C LEU A 167 -6.63 2.46 -6.53
N ILE A 168 -5.71 1.54 -6.86
CA ILE A 168 -5.93 0.10 -6.83
C ILE A 168 -4.81 -0.52 -6.02
N ASP A 169 -5.15 -1.18 -4.94
CA ASP A 169 -4.21 -1.87 -4.07
C ASP A 169 -4.71 -3.30 -3.89
N TRP A 170 -4.04 -4.27 -4.51
CA TRP A 170 -4.43 -5.66 -4.45
C TRP A 170 -3.27 -6.56 -4.04
N ALA A 171 -3.61 -7.69 -3.43
CA ALA A 171 -2.64 -8.71 -3.10
C ALA A 171 -3.21 -10.11 -3.37
N ALA A 172 -2.35 -11.01 -3.83
CA ALA A 172 -2.62 -12.44 -3.92
C ALA A 172 -1.68 -13.18 -2.96
N GLU A 173 -2.24 -14.04 -2.13
CA GLU A 173 -1.47 -14.68 -1.05
C GLU A 173 -1.80 -16.16 -0.89
N ILE A 174 -0.82 -16.90 -0.40
CA ILE A 174 -0.96 -18.27 0.10
C ILE A 174 -0.66 -18.21 1.59
N MET A 175 -1.53 -18.80 2.40
CA MET A 175 -1.36 -18.90 3.83
C MET A 175 -1.27 -20.39 4.23
N TYR A 176 -0.38 -20.66 5.17
CA TYR A 176 -0.32 -21.94 5.86
C TYR A 176 -0.60 -21.72 7.35
N GLU A 177 -1.75 -22.21 7.80
CA GLU A 177 -2.20 -22.15 9.20
C GLU A 177 -1.90 -23.46 9.93
N PHE A 178 -1.45 -23.35 11.17
CA PHE A 178 -1.16 -24.47 12.05
C PHE A 178 -1.46 -24.13 13.51
N ASP A 179 -1.90 -25.13 14.24
CA ASP A 179 -2.16 -25.02 15.68
C ASP A 179 -0.85 -24.79 16.44
N LEU A 180 -0.67 -23.61 17.03
CA LEU A 180 0.50 -23.29 17.84
C LEU A 180 0.30 -23.72 19.30
N LEU A 181 -0.87 -23.43 19.86
CA LEU A 181 -1.31 -23.79 21.21
C LEU A 181 -2.83 -24.02 21.20
N PRO A 182 -3.42 -24.69 22.25
CA PRO A 182 -4.87 -24.73 22.38
C PRO A 182 -5.47 -23.31 22.35
N ALA A 183 -6.37 -23.04 21.40
CA ALA A 183 -7.00 -21.75 21.12
C ALA A 183 -6.05 -20.64 20.62
N LEU A 184 -4.92 -21.00 20.02
CA LEU A 184 -4.03 -20.06 19.34
C LEU A 184 -3.47 -20.73 18.08
N ASP A 185 -3.86 -20.21 16.92
CA ASP A 185 -3.37 -20.63 15.63
C ASP A 185 -2.37 -19.62 15.09
N ALA A 186 -1.39 -20.10 14.35
CA ALA A 186 -0.40 -19.27 13.68
C ALA A 186 -0.48 -19.50 12.16
N GLY A 187 -0.43 -18.42 11.40
CA GLY A 187 -0.42 -18.41 9.94
C GLY A 187 0.88 -17.84 9.39
N LEU A 188 1.46 -18.54 8.43
CA LEU A 188 2.56 -18.05 7.60
C LEU A 188 1.96 -17.62 6.26
N ILE A 189 2.21 -16.38 5.86
CA ILE A 189 1.67 -15.79 4.62
C ILE A 189 2.83 -15.47 3.68
N LEU A 190 2.71 -15.88 2.44
CA LEU A 190 3.55 -15.46 1.33
C LEU A 190 2.65 -14.91 0.24
N GLY A 191 2.90 -13.70 -0.21
CA GLY A 191 2.06 -13.04 -1.20
C GLY A 191 2.82 -12.13 -2.14
N TYR A 192 2.09 -11.63 -3.14
CA TYR A 192 2.48 -10.56 -4.03
C TYR A 192 1.45 -9.45 -3.93
N ARG A 193 1.91 -8.20 -3.77
CA ARG A 193 1.07 -7.00 -3.67
C ARG A 193 1.46 -6.01 -4.76
N SER A 194 0.47 -5.34 -5.32
CA SER A 194 0.63 -4.23 -6.25
C SER A 194 -0.30 -3.11 -5.84
N MET A 195 0.26 -1.91 -5.68
CA MET A 195 -0.49 -0.68 -5.42
C MET A 195 -0.25 0.29 -6.57
N LEU A 196 -1.29 0.68 -7.27
CA LEU A 196 -1.31 1.68 -8.34
C LEU A 196 -1.97 2.96 -7.82
N VAL A 197 -1.32 4.09 -8.05
CA VAL A 197 -1.83 5.43 -7.75
C VAL A 197 -1.76 6.27 -9.01
N GLU A 198 -2.92 6.65 -9.55
CA GLU A 198 -3.04 7.58 -10.68
C GLU A 198 -3.70 8.87 -10.20
N LEU A 199 -3.11 9.99 -10.52
CA LEU A 199 -3.58 11.33 -10.18
C LEU A 199 -3.45 12.22 -11.42
N ASP A 200 -4.60 12.62 -11.99
CA ASP A 200 -4.67 13.48 -13.17
C ASP A 200 -4.96 14.92 -12.74
N GLU A 201 -3.94 15.79 -12.79
CA GLU A 201 -4.04 17.26 -12.61
C GLU A 201 -4.74 17.76 -11.32
N LEU A 202 -4.64 17.03 -10.21
CA LEU A 202 -5.12 17.55 -8.93
C LEU A 202 -4.13 18.62 -8.41
N ASP A 203 -4.57 19.88 -8.34
CA ASP A 203 -3.74 21.04 -7.97
C ASP A 203 -2.44 21.16 -8.79
N ASP A 204 -2.48 20.80 -10.10
CA ASP A 204 -1.35 20.72 -11.02
C ASP A 204 -0.30 19.63 -10.67
N LEU A 205 -0.62 18.70 -9.77
CA LEU A 205 0.18 17.51 -9.50
C LEU A 205 -0.31 16.35 -10.35
N GLN A 206 0.61 15.64 -10.98
CA GLN A 206 0.35 14.40 -11.70
C GLN A 206 1.11 13.26 -11.03
N ALA A 207 0.51 12.10 -10.97
CA ALA A 207 1.16 10.87 -10.56
C ALA A 207 0.60 9.70 -11.34
N ASP A 208 1.48 8.89 -11.89
CA ASP A 208 1.19 7.57 -12.46
C ASP A 208 2.27 6.63 -11.91
N ALA A 209 2.03 6.13 -10.72
CA ALA A 209 3.02 5.37 -9.98
C ALA A 209 2.46 4.02 -9.52
N SER A 210 3.28 2.98 -9.63
CA SER A 210 2.99 1.65 -9.12
C SER A 210 4.10 1.16 -8.19
N PHE A 211 3.68 0.38 -7.20
CA PHE A 211 4.54 -0.21 -6.20
C PHE A 211 4.23 -1.69 -6.13
N GLU A 212 5.19 -2.53 -6.49
CA GLU A 212 4.94 -3.95 -6.68
C GLU A 212 6.00 -4.81 -6.01
N GLY A 213 5.60 -5.97 -5.49
CA GLY A 213 6.57 -6.91 -4.97
C GLY A 213 6.01 -8.00 -4.07
N TYR A 214 6.90 -8.85 -3.61
CA TYR A 214 6.58 -9.95 -2.73
C TYR A 214 6.54 -9.50 -1.28
N TYR A 215 5.66 -10.13 -0.49
CA TYR A 215 5.64 -9.94 0.95
C TYR A 215 5.56 -11.25 1.69
N PHE A 216 6.06 -11.20 2.91
CA PHE A 216 5.94 -12.27 3.89
C PHE A 216 5.30 -11.71 5.16
N ALA A 217 4.38 -12.46 5.76
CA ALA A 217 3.73 -12.06 7.00
C ALA A 217 3.50 -13.24 7.95
N LEU A 218 3.35 -12.90 9.21
CA LEU A 218 2.92 -13.79 10.29
C LEU A 218 1.57 -13.32 10.81
N GLN A 219 0.67 -14.26 11.04
CA GLN A 219 -0.63 -14.01 11.64
C GLN A 219 -0.82 -14.87 12.88
N LEU A 220 -1.45 -14.30 13.91
CA LEU A 220 -1.93 -15.02 15.07
C LEU A 220 -3.45 -14.85 15.17
N ARG A 221 -4.14 -15.98 15.40
CA ARG A 221 -5.61 -16.05 15.55
C ARG A 221 -5.94 -16.73 16.89
N PHE A 222 -6.87 -16.14 17.65
CA PHE A 222 -7.30 -16.64 18.97
C PHE A 222 -8.76 -16.31 19.25
#